data_a03ff249f0fbbdea84e858f39b029303
#
_entry.id   a03ff249f0fbbdea84e858f39b029303
#
_cell.length_a   1.000
_cell.length_b   1.000
_cell.length_c   1.000
_cell.angle_alpha   90.00
_cell.angle_beta   90.00
_cell.angle_gamma   90.00
#
_symmetry.space_group_name_H-M   'P 1'
#
loop_
_entity.id
_entity.type
_entity.pdbx_description
1 polymer ?
#
loop_
_entity_poly.entity_id
_entity_poly.type
_entity_poly.pdbx_seq_one_letter_code
_entity_poly.pdbx_strand_id
1 'polypeptide(L)'
;SLNKNKMVREIGRRTRLKNRDVQLVLETLVDVWTEELVAGGRIELENFLVLETQTIDRGEQRGTLTSGEAPRHIKRITIRASKKLKSKL
;
A
#
# COMPACT_ATOMS: atom_id res chain seq x y z
N SER A 1 -13.71 7.31 11.59
CA SER A 1 -12.81 6.39 10.85
C SER A 1 -11.56 6.08 11.62
N LEU A 2 -10.84 5.09 11.19
CA LEU A 2 -9.65 4.65 11.87
C LEU A 2 -8.45 5.40 11.32
N ASN A 3 -7.68 6.01 12.19
CA ASN A 3 -6.48 6.72 11.76
C ASN A 3 -5.29 6.18 12.56
N LYS A 4 -4.10 6.74 12.33
CA LYS A 4 -2.90 6.21 12.96
C LYS A 4 -3.00 6.27 14.47
N ASN A 5 -3.46 7.36 15.01
CA ASN A 5 -3.53 7.49 16.46
C ASN A 5 -4.50 6.48 17.09
N LYS A 6 -5.63 6.27 16.43
CA LYS A 6 -6.59 5.30 16.93
C LYS A 6 -6.04 3.89 16.81
N MET A 7 -5.31 3.60 15.73
CA MET A 7 -4.70 2.29 15.56
C MET A 7 -3.68 2.03 16.65
N VAL A 8 -2.84 3.03 16.95
CA VAL A 8 -1.82 2.87 17.96
C VAL A 8 -2.46 2.54 19.31
N ARG A 9 -3.51 3.26 19.65
CA ARG A 9 -4.15 3.03 20.94
C ARG A 9 -4.82 1.66 21.00
N GLU A 10 -5.50 1.29 19.93
CA GLU A 10 -6.20 0.01 19.92
C GLU A 10 -5.23 -1.17 19.95
N ILE A 11 -4.14 -1.08 19.18
CA ILE A 11 -3.16 -2.13 19.15
C ILE A 11 -2.42 -2.20 20.49
N GLY A 12 -2.11 -1.05 21.05
CA GLY A 12 -1.45 -1.04 22.35
C GLY A 12 -2.32 -1.68 23.42
N ARG A 13 -3.63 -1.41 23.37
CA ARG A 13 -4.56 -1.98 24.31
C ARG A 13 -4.62 -3.50 24.19
N ARG A 14 -4.62 -4.00 22.97
CA ARG A 14 -4.73 -5.45 22.76
C ARG A 14 -3.44 -6.22 22.98
N THR A 15 -2.31 -5.58 22.75
CA THR A 15 -1.04 -6.27 22.86
C THR A 15 -0.30 -5.94 24.13
N ARG A 16 -0.77 -4.90 24.85
CA ARG A 16 -0.12 -4.43 26.05
C ARG A 16 1.25 -3.86 25.76
N LEU A 17 1.55 -3.51 24.53
CA LEU A 17 2.76 -2.82 24.21
C LEU A 17 2.57 -1.34 24.45
N LYS A 18 3.65 -0.63 24.67
CA LYS A 18 3.55 0.81 24.88
C LYS A 18 3.18 1.47 23.57
N ASN A 19 2.40 2.52 23.65
CA ASN A 19 1.96 3.23 22.44
C ASN A 19 3.13 3.71 21.62
N ARG A 20 4.21 4.13 22.26
CA ARG A 20 5.40 4.55 21.57
C ARG A 20 5.96 3.41 20.71
N ASP A 21 5.99 2.20 21.23
CA ASP A 21 6.52 1.06 20.49
C ASP A 21 5.60 0.68 19.35
N VAL A 22 4.29 0.74 19.58
CA VAL A 22 3.31 0.45 18.52
C VAL A 22 3.45 1.48 17.40
N GLN A 23 3.63 2.74 17.75
CA GLN A 23 3.77 3.78 16.75
C GLN A 23 5.01 3.53 15.90
N LEU A 24 6.11 3.15 16.53
CA LEU A 24 7.33 2.85 15.80
C LEU A 24 7.13 1.70 14.83
N VAL A 25 6.45 0.66 15.27
CA VAL A 25 6.19 -0.50 14.40
C VAL A 25 5.30 -0.08 13.23
N LEU A 26 4.27 0.70 13.48
CA LEU A 26 3.39 1.13 12.42
C LEU A 26 4.10 2.02 11.41
N GLU A 27 4.92 2.93 11.89
CA GLU A 27 5.65 3.81 10.97
C GLU A 27 6.66 3.03 10.16
N THR A 28 7.30 2.04 10.77
CA THR A 28 8.24 1.19 10.05
C THR A 28 7.49 0.34 9.02
N LEU A 29 6.30 -0.13 9.36
CA LEU A 29 5.48 -0.88 8.43
C LEU A 29 5.16 -0.06 7.19
N VAL A 30 4.78 1.19 7.38
CA VAL A 30 4.49 2.08 6.27
C VAL A 30 5.72 2.27 5.39
N ASP A 31 6.90 2.40 6.01
CA ASP A 31 8.13 2.57 5.25
C ASP A 31 8.44 1.32 4.44
N VAL A 32 8.31 0.15 5.03
CA VAL A 32 8.60 -1.11 4.36
C VAL A 32 7.63 -1.31 3.20
N TRP A 33 6.36 -1.04 3.42
CA TRP A 33 5.36 -1.18 2.37
C TRP A 33 5.59 -0.18 1.25
N THR A 34 5.97 1.04 1.60
CA THR A 34 6.24 2.07 0.61
C THR A 34 7.38 1.63 -0.29
N GLU A 35 8.43 1.09 0.29
CA GLU A 35 9.57 0.63 -0.49
C GLU A 35 9.17 -0.46 -1.45
N GLU A 36 8.37 -1.40 -0.99
CA GLU A 36 7.95 -2.50 -1.84
C GLU A 36 7.07 -2.01 -2.99
N LEU A 37 6.14 -1.13 -2.71
CA LEU A 37 5.22 -0.63 -3.72
C LEU A 37 5.93 0.27 -4.72
N VAL A 38 6.86 1.08 -4.27
CA VAL A 38 7.62 1.94 -5.16
C VAL A 38 8.48 1.10 -6.11
N ALA A 39 8.98 -0.02 -5.64
CA ALA A 39 9.75 -0.92 -6.49
C ALA A 39 8.89 -1.73 -7.45
N GLY A 40 7.59 -1.56 -7.41
CA GLY A 40 6.69 -2.30 -8.29
C GLY A 40 6.29 -3.65 -7.77
N GLY A 41 6.50 -3.89 -6.51
CA GLY A 41 6.20 -5.19 -5.93
C GLY A 41 4.77 -5.31 -5.44
N ARG A 42 4.55 -6.33 -4.64
CA ARG A 42 3.24 -6.69 -4.22
C ARG A 42 3.29 -7.07 -2.77
N ILE A 43 2.29 -6.73 -2.02
CA ILE A 43 2.20 -7.05 -0.61
C ILE A 43 1.00 -7.96 -0.42
N GLU A 44 1.25 -9.14 0.12
CA GLU A 44 0.18 -10.08 0.38
C GLU A 44 -0.01 -10.26 1.86
N LEU A 45 -1.20 -9.98 2.34
CA LEU A 45 -1.54 -10.23 3.72
C LEU A 45 -2.52 -11.39 3.71
N GLU A 46 -2.04 -12.55 4.08
CA GLU A 46 -2.82 -13.77 4.04
C GLU A 46 -4.13 -13.63 4.76
N ASN A 47 -5.20 -14.05 4.13
CA ASN A 47 -6.55 -13.99 4.68
C ASN A 47 -7.04 -12.56 4.95
N PHE A 48 -6.42 -11.59 4.33
CA PHE A 48 -6.85 -10.21 4.50
C PHE A 48 -6.92 -9.52 3.14
N LEU A 49 -5.84 -8.97 2.65
CA LEU A 49 -5.87 -8.32 1.36
C LEU A 49 -4.53 -8.35 0.66
N VAL A 50 -4.55 -7.98 -0.60
CA VAL A 50 -3.35 -7.92 -1.42
C VAL A 50 -3.28 -6.52 -2.01
N LEU A 51 -2.10 -5.90 -1.91
CA LEU A 51 -1.86 -4.61 -2.53
C LEU A 51 -0.87 -4.85 -3.65
N GLU A 52 -1.14 -4.29 -4.81
CA GLU A 52 -0.24 -4.44 -5.94
C GLU A 52 -0.03 -3.11 -6.61
N THR A 53 1.13 -2.93 -7.21
CA THR A 53 1.41 -1.75 -7.99
C THR A 53 1.21 -2.10 -9.44
N GLN A 54 0.41 -1.32 -10.13
CA GLN A 54 0.20 -1.53 -11.53
C GLN A 54 0.86 -0.41 -12.28
N THR A 55 1.61 -0.71 -13.31
CA THR A 55 2.23 0.31 -14.13
C THR A 55 1.44 0.40 -15.42
N ILE A 56 0.94 1.57 -15.71
CA ILE A 56 0.19 1.78 -16.93
C ILE A 56 1.08 2.56 -17.84
N ASP A 57 1.41 1.98 -18.97
CA ASP A 57 2.28 2.62 -19.89
C ASP A 57 1.48 3.38 -20.93
N ARG A 58 1.52 4.69 -20.91
CA ARG A 58 0.75 5.40 -21.83
C ARG A 58 1.61 5.84 -22.91
N GLY A 59 2.74 5.36 -23.01
CA GLY A 59 3.61 5.78 -23.97
C GLY A 59 3.28 5.62 -25.35
N GLU A 60 2.42 4.79 -25.60
CA GLU A 60 2.13 4.54 -26.89
C GLU A 60 1.36 5.48 -27.47
N GLN A 61 1.19 6.47 -27.02
CA GLN A 61 0.40 7.34 -27.48
C GLN A 61 0.91 7.84 -28.60
N ARG A 62 1.10 7.50 -29.33
CA ARG A 62 1.45 7.87 -30.42
C ARG A 62 1.79 9.10 -30.63
N GLY A 63 2.24 9.31 -31.06
CA GLY A 63 2.43 10.38 -31.44
C GLY A 63 2.95 11.40 -30.89
N THR A 64 3.04 11.69 -30.56
CA THR A 64 3.21 12.68 -30.01
C THR A 64 4.35 13.02 -29.58
N LEU A 65 4.83 12.96 -29.57
CA LEU A 65 5.72 13.30 -29.11
C LEU A 65 6.52 13.99 -28.95
N THR A 66 6.61 14.40 -28.85
CA THR A 66 7.16 15.20 -28.75
C THR A 66 8.17 15.35 -28.07
N SER A 67 8.45 15.69 -27.92
CA SER A 67 9.25 16.11 -27.28
C SER A 67 9.98 15.54 -26.35
N GLY A 68 10.58 15.00 -26.33
CA GLY A 68 11.24 14.60 -25.34
C GLY A 68 10.70 14.30 -24.18
N GLU A 69 9.56 14.27 -24.12
CA GLU A 69 8.99 13.96 -23.01
C GLU A 69 9.18 12.60 -22.69
N ALA A 70 9.56 12.18 -21.65
CA ALA A 70 9.67 10.84 -21.23
C ALA A 70 8.39 10.18 -21.28
N PRO A 71 8.36 8.94 -21.55
CA PRO A 71 7.15 8.21 -21.55
C PRO A 71 6.61 8.29 -20.21
N ARG A 72 5.35 8.37 -20.09
CA ARG A 72 4.82 8.43 -18.90
C ARG A 72 4.46 7.18 -18.40
N HIS A 73 4.97 6.67 -17.35
CA HIS A 73 4.58 5.46 -16.71
C HIS A 73 3.78 5.92 -15.52
N ILE A 74 2.55 5.64 -15.48
CA ILE A 74 1.72 5.97 -14.37
C ILE A 74 1.59 4.75 -13.51
N LYS A 75 1.94 4.86 -12.25
CA LYS A 75 1.82 3.75 -11.33
C LYS A 75 0.63 3.99 -10.45
N ARG A 76 -0.14 2.97 -10.22
CA ARG A 76 -1.24 3.10 -9.30
C ARG A 76 -1.35 1.85 -8.47
N ILE A 77 -1.93 1.96 -7.31
CA ILE A 77 -2.05 0.88 -6.37
C ILE A 77 -3.43 0.30 -6.45
N THR A 78 -3.51 -1.01 -6.57
CA THR A 78 -4.77 -1.71 -6.55
C THR A 78 -4.83 -2.57 -5.32
N ILE A 79 -6.01 -2.72 -4.77
CA ILE A 79 -6.22 -3.50 -3.56
C ILE A 79 -7.27 -4.52 -3.83
N ARG A 80 -7.00 -5.78 -3.45
CA ARG A 80 -7.99 -6.83 -3.58
C ARG A 80 -8.19 -7.48 -2.24
N ALA A 81 -9.41 -7.69 -1.86
CA ALA A 81 -9.72 -8.35 -0.61
C ALA A 81 -9.62 -9.86 -0.78
N SER A 82 -9.17 -10.55 0.26
CA SER A 82 -9.12 -11.99 0.23
C SER A 82 -10.53 -12.54 0.35
N LYS A 83 -10.70 -13.81 0.04
CA LYS A 83 -12.01 -14.44 0.18
C LYS A 83 -12.44 -14.41 1.62
N LYS A 84 -11.52 -14.60 2.53
CA LYS A 84 -11.86 -14.61 3.95
C LYS A 84 -12.36 -13.26 4.40
N LEU A 85 -11.74 -12.19 3.96
CA LEU A 85 -12.20 -10.86 4.31
C LEU A 85 -13.57 -10.60 3.68
N LYS A 86 -13.74 -10.97 2.41
CA LYS A 86 -15.01 -10.77 1.75
C LYS A 86 -16.15 -11.50 2.45
N SER A 87 -15.88 -12.66 3.00
CA SER A 87 -16.89 -13.42 3.67
C SER A 87 -17.37 -12.75 4.95
N LYS A 88 -16.62 -11.80 5.48
CA LYS A 88 -17.01 -11.10 6.68
C LYS A 88 -17.68 -9.78 6.38
N LEU A 89 -17.70 -9.38 5.14
CA LEU A 89 -18.34 -8.15 4.76
C LEU A 89 -19.81 -8.43 4.37
#